data_a2f4d0bb0ce0260d3776745695baf231
#
_entry.id   a2f4d0bb0ce0260d3776745695baf231
#
_cell.length_a   1.000
_cell.length_b   1.000
_cell.length_c   1.000
_cell.angle_alpha   90.00
_cell.angle_beta   90.00
_cell.angle_gamma   90.00
#
_symmetry.space_group_name_H-M   'P 1'
#
loop_
_entity.id
_entity.type
_entity.pdbx_description
1 polymer ?
#
loop_
_entity_poly.entity_id
_entity_poly.type
_entity_poly.pdbx_seq_one_letter_code
_entity_poly.pdbx_strand_id
1 'polypeptide(L)'
;MKAIRNGSPAFTQLIYNPCLNKFPQDQINYEDDHFRILLEGYVLNHQPLLTGHPGQNLAQIILNAYQTGGMGTVLNLLRGSFVIAVVEKARQTVCIANDMLSKRPLFYLQTADQLLADTSFLPLVEDAKTAGLPLTMNPIGVEEMIQRCAFFGSDTYVQEIRFLERFQYLQLTPEGVSLETYEYQPTQAFPQDENALLERMNALFSEACAMAVQKNKAQGYRQVFTLSAGMDSRCAYLKSLPFLTEEKPLGITYGAAGCMELKIAETLAKKHPCDLVKSEVDPAMFIQNRENLLNSNEGMMYYAGTTGLFQLLNTLDTSSFGLVITGLSGGEVMGDLGRFGSDEELYHELLSGLITDNEALQDRLELLMRDGTPYNEYVCYQDIRTCNNFAYTTHQLFETFSPFLYEDLFLLLLTVPQESKSFRRLYAKWYLKYIGDPTPTSCFQGPVEITSRKSPKQLAKGVMRRLRRMLRIQGKWDMNPMEIWVNDYPENRAYMEETLKNDLVSIATRMPEFATDLQQRYELADGDTKLRILTISGMLKRIL
;
A
#
# COMPACT_ATOMS: atom_id res chain seq x y z
N MET A 1 -7.89 2.68 -15.49
CA MET A 1 -8.20 1.80 -16.65
C MET A 1 -9.42 0.97 -16.31
N LYS A 2 -10.34 0.77 -17.24
CA LYS A 2 -11.57 0.02 -17.04
C LYS A 2 -11.77 -0.97 -18.17
N ALA A 3 -12.21 -2.18 -17.85
CA ALA A 3 -12.59 -3.20 -18.82
C ALA A 3 -14.02 -3.65 -18.58
N ILE A 4 -14.81 -3.73 -19.66
CA ILE A 4 -16.19 -4.19 -19.63
C ILE A 4 -16.35 -5.25 -20.72
N ARG A 5 -16.78 -6.45 -20.35
CA ARG A 5 -17.16 -7.51 -21.26
C ARG A 5 -18.61 -7.89 -20.99
N ASN A 6 -19.44 -7.82 -22.04
CA ASN A 6 -20.83 -8.25 -22.01
C ASN A 6 -21.03 -9.37 -23.05
N GLY A 7 -21.19 -10.61 -22.59
CA GLY A 7 -21.41 -11.77 -23.46
C GLY A 7 -20.19 -12.20 -24.26
N SER A 8 -20.22 -12.08 -25.60
CA SER A 8 -19.13 -12.55 -26.48
C SER A 8 -17.81 -11.77 -26.30
N PRO A 9 -16.63 -12.43 -26.40
CA PRO A 9 -15.31 -11.80 -26.30
C PRO A 9 -15.06 -10.67 -27.31
N ALA A 10 -15.75 -10.70 -28.43
CA ALA A 10 -15.68 -9.64 -29.47
C ALA A 10 -16.11 -8.26 -28.95
N PHE A 11 -16.72 -8.17 -27.78
CA PHE A 11 -17.26 -6.94 -27.20
C PHE A 11 -16.56 -6.53 -25.87
N THR A 12 -15.29 -6.89 -25.67
CA THR A 12 -14.54 -6.33 -24.53
C THR A 12 -14.19 -4.87 -24.82
N GLN A 13 -14.88 -3.97 -24.15
CA GLN A 13 -14.55 -2.55 -24.21
C GLN A 13 -13.47 -2.23 -23.18
N LEU A 14 -12.32 -1.75 -23.66
CA LEU A 14 -11.25 -1.20 -22.83
C LEU A 14 -11.33 0.33 -22.87
N ILE A 15 -11.60 0.94 -21.71
CA ILE A 15 -11.66 2.38 -21.55
C ILE A 15 -10.37 2.83 -20.87
N TYR A 16 -9.60 3.66 -21.58
CA TYR A 16 -8.38 4.26 -21.08
C TYR A 16 -8.65 5.70 -20.65
N ASN A 17 -8.77 5.92 -19.36
CA ASN A 17 -8.97 7.25 -18.77
C ASN A 17 -8.18 7.33 -17.45
N PRO A 18 -6.85 7.51 -17.53
CA PRO A 18 -6.02 7.57 -16.33
C PRO A 18 -6.40 8.77 -15.47
N CYS A 19 -6.61 8.54 -14.17
CA CYS A 19 -6.95 9.60 -13.21
C CYS A 19 -5.78 10.56 -12.97
N LEU A 20 -4.55 10.12 -13.18
CA LEU A 20 -3.33 10.89 -13.03
C LEU A 20 -2.36 10.60 -14.18
N ASN A 21 -1.79 11.67 -14.75
CA ASN A 21 -0.80 11.56 -15.83
C ASN A 21 0.47 12.35 -15.49
N LYS A 22 1.21 11.89 -14.47
CA LYS A 22 2.48 12.52 -14.08
C LYS A 22 3.65 12.10 -14.98
N PHE A 23 3.59 10.91 -15.59
CA PHE A 23 4.63 10.37 -16.43
C PHE A 23 4.08 10.00 -17.82
N PRO A 24 3.81 11.00 -18.69
CA PRO A 24 3.18 10.77 -19.99
C PRO A 24 3.94 9.78 -20.88
N GLN A 25 5.28 9.71 -20.76
CA GLN A 25 6.10 8.78 -21.52
C GLN A 25 5.91 7.31 -21.13
N ASP A 26 5.34 7.04 -19.96
CA ASP A 26 5.02 5.68 -19.49
C ASP A 26 3.60 5.27 -19.86
N GLN A 27 2.72 6.25 -20.10
CA GLN A 27 1.34 6.00 -20.50
C GLN A 27 1.32 5.47 -21.93
N ILE A 28 0.76 4.27 -22.11
CA ILE A 28 0.70 3.63 -23.43
C ILE A 28 -0.76 3.51 -23.84
N ASN A 29 -1.05 4.01 -25.03
CA ASN A 29 -2.24 3.68 -25.79
C ASN A 29 -1.78 3.41 -27.23
N TYR A 30 -1.19 2.22 -27.42
CA TYR A 30 -0.65 1.77 -28.69
C TYR A 30 -1.63 0.81 -29.35
N GLU A 31 -1.77 0.92 -30.66
CA GLU A 31 -2.59 0.01 -31.45
C GLU A 31 -2.01 -0.14 -32.86
N ASP A 32 -1.94 -1.39 -33.35
CA ASP A 32 -1.64 -1.76 -34.71
C ASP A 32 -2.68 -2.77 -35.26
N ASP A 33 -2.42 -3.36 -36.40
CA ASP A 33 -3.34 -4.32 -37.05
C ASP A 33 -3.53 -5.61 -36.21
N HIS A 34 -2.57 -5.96 -35.36
CA HIS A 34 -2.52 -7.23 -34.63
C HIS A 34 -2.73 -7.08 -33.13
N PHE A 35 -2.26 -5.99 -32.53
CA PHE A 35 -2.23 -5.79 -31.09
C PHE A 35 -2.78 -4.42 -30.67
N ARG A 36 -3.27 -4.36 -29.43
CA ARG A 36 -3.48 -3.11 -28.70
C ARG A 36 -2.87 -3.25 -27.33
N ILE A 37 -2.12 -2.23 -26.88
CA ILE A 37 -1.49 -2.18 -25.55
C ILE A 37 -1.94 -0.90 -24.86
N LEU A 38 -2.47 -1.05 -23.64
CA LEU A 38 -2.80 0.05 -22.75
C LEU A 38 -1.98 -0.11 -21.48
N LEU A 39 -1.31 0.96 -21.02
CA LEU A 39 -0.63 0.99 -19.73
C LEU A 39 -0.95 2.30 -19.03
N GLU A 40 -1.42 2.20 -17.80
CA GLU A 40 -1.70 3.29 -16.87
C GLU A 40 -0.79 3.19 -15.65
N GLY A 41 -0.21 4.31 -15.21
CA GLY A 41 0.70 4.38 -14.07
C GLY A 41 2.10 4.80 -14.48
N TYR A 42 3.13 4.29 -13.79
CA TYR A 42 4.51 4.57 -14.15
C TYR A 42 5.37 3.32 -14.21
N VAL A 43 6.35 3.33 -15.12
CA VAL A 43 7.38 2.31 -15.27
C VAL A 43 8.70 2.87 -14.74
N LEU A 44 9.15 2.40 -13.58
CA LEU A 44 10.34 2.91 -12.91
C LEU A 44 11.60 2.67 -13.75
N ASN A 45 11.72 1.48 -14.33
CA ASN A 45 12.86 1.07 -15.15
C ASN A 45 12.72 1.44 -16.65
N HIS A 46 11.89 2.42 -17.00
CA HIS A 46 11.68 2.85 -18.40
C HIS A 46 13.00 3.19 -19.10
N GLN A 47 13.82 4.07 -18.51
CA GLN A 47 15.08 4.49 -19.15
C GLN A 47 16.10 3.33 -19.27
N PRO A 48 16.32 2.48 -18.26
CA PRO A 48 17.09 1.24 -18.44
C PRO A 48 16.60 0.35 -19.56
N LEU A 49 15.27 0.17 -19.72
CA LEU A 49 14.71 -0.61 -20.82
C LEU A 49 15.03 -0.02 -22.20
N LEU A 50 14.86 1.28 -22.38
CA LEU A 50 15.23 1.96 -23.63
C LEU A 50 16.73 1.82 -23.94
N THR A 51 17.58 1.93 -22.92
CA THR A 51 19.03 1.77 -23.08
C THR A 51 19.40 0.35 -23.50
N GLY A 52 18.71 -0.65 -22.93
CA GLY A 52 18.91 -2.07 -23.26
C GLY A 52 18.35 -2.48 -24.63
N HIS A 53 17.44 -1.67 -25.22
CA HIS A 53 16.78 -1.96 -26.50
C HIS A 53 16.87 -0.74 -27.45
N PRO A 54 18.06 -0.43 -27.99
CA PRO A 54 18.26 0.75 -28.81
C PRO A 54 17.32 0.79 -30.01
N GLY A 55 16.68 1.95 -30.25
CA GLY A 55 15.79 2.17 -31.38
C GLY A 55 14.35 1.67 -31.19
N GLN A 56 14.01 1.10 -30.01
CA GLN A 56 12.64 0.70 -29.68
C GLN A 56 12.03 1.67 -28.66
N ASN A 57 10.72 1.85 -28.73
CA ASN A 57 9.95 2.50 -27.68
C ASN A 57 9.39 1.47 -26.68
N LEU A 58 8.85 1.95 -25.54
CA LEU A 58 8.35 1.08 -24.48
C LEU A 58 7.26 0.12 -24.97
N ALA A 59 6.34 0.56 -25.84
CA ALA A 59 5.29 -0.30 -26.37
C ALA A 59 5.86 -1.46 -27.21
N GLN A 60 6.87 -1.19 -28.04
CA GLN A 60 7.57 -2.21 -28.83
C GLN A 60 8.31 -3.22 -27.96
N ILE A 61 8.95 -2.75 -26.88
CA ILE A 61 9.65 -3.62 -25.92
C ILE A 61 8.64 -4.55 -25.23
N ILE A 62 7.51 -4.01 -24.79
CA ILE A 62 6.43 -4.79 -24.18
C ILE A 62 5.86 -5.80 -25.17
N LEU A 63 5.60 -5.40 -26.40
CA LEU A 63 5.09 -6.28 -27.45
C LEU A 63 6.03 -7.45 -27.72
N ASN A 64 7.33 -7.17 -27.85
CA ASN A 64 8.34 -8.22 -28.05
C ASN A 64 8.38 -9.20 -26.87
N ALA A 65 8.31 -8.69 -25.64
CA ALA A 65 8.25 -9.55 -24.43
C ALA A 65 6.99 -10.42 -24.43
N TYR A 66 5.83 -9.84 -24.76
CA TYR A 66 4.57 -10.56 -24.85
C TYR A 66 4.60 -11.66 -25.92
N GLN A 67 5.11 -11.36 -27.10
CA GLN A 67 5.24 -12.33 -28.20
C GLN A 67 6.22 -13.47 -27.87
N THR A 68 7.24 -13.20 -27.05
CA THR A 68 8.26 -14.18 -26.67
C THR A 68 7.76 -15.17 -25.61
N GLY A 69 7.04 -14.68 -24.59
CA GLY A 69 6.66 -15.53 -23.45
C GLY A 69 5.37 -15.11 -22.74
N GLY A 70 4.50 -14.36 -23.41
CA GLY A 70 3.18 -13.99 -22.89
C GLY A 70 3.23 -12.93 -21.79
N MET A 71 2.12 -12.81 -21.07
CA MET A 71 1.92 -11.77 -20.06
C MET A 71 2.90 -11.88 -18.88
N GLY A 72 3.23 -13.11 -18.45
CA GLY A 72 4.21 -13.32 -17.38
C GLY A 72 5.60 -12.74 -17.70
N THR A 73 6.05 -12.82 -18.97
CA THR A 73 7.31 -12.22 -19.39
C THR A 73 7.27 -10.69 -19.34
N VAL A 74 6.15 -10.09 -19.75
CA VAL A 74 5.95 -8.63 -19.63
C VAL A 74 6.03 -8.19 -18.17
N LEU A 75 5.33 -8.88 -17.27
CA LEU A 75 5.29 -8.54 -15.86
C LEU A 75 6.64 -8.77 -15.15
N ASN A 76 7.41 -9.75 -15.59
CA ASN A 76 8.80 -9.95 -15.13
C ASN A 76 9.78 -8.90 -15.65
N LEU A 77 9.48 -8.23 -16.77
CA LEU A 77 10.32 -7.20 -17.36
C LEU A 77 10.15 -5.82 -16.69
N LEU A 78 8.91 -5.46 -16.39
CA LEU A 78 8.55 -4.12 -15.91
C LEU A 78 8.74 -3.98 -14.40
N ARG A 79 9.22 -2.81 -13.97
CA ARG A 79 9.28 -2.38 -12.58
C ARG A 79 8.53 -1.06 -12.44
N GLY A 80 7.71 -0.91 -11.42
CA GLY A 80 6.93 0.31 -11.22
C GLY A 80 5.57 0.06 -10.59
N SER A 81 4.65 0.99 -10.75
CA SER A 81 3.26 0.86 -10.30
C SER A 81 2.33 1.15 -11.47
N PHE A 82 1.70 0.12 -12.00
CA PHE A 82 0.93 0.22 -13.24
C PHE A 82 -0.19 -0.83 -13.32
N VAL A 83 -1.16 -0.56 -14.19
CA VAL A 83 -2.05 -1.57 -14.76
C VAL A 83 -1.83 -1.61 -16.27
N ILE A 84 -1.76 -2.81 -16.82
CA ILE A 84 -1.52 -3.04 -18.25
C ILE A 84 -2.59 -3.97 -18.83
N ALA A 85 -3.03 -3.65 -20.06
CA ALA A 85 -3.84 -4.54 -20.86
C ALA A 85 -3.15 -4.78 -22.22
N VAL A 86 -3.11 -6.04 -22.64
CA VAL A 86 -2.62 -6.46 -23.96
C VAL A 86 -3.76 -7.20 -24.66
N VAL A 87 -4.12 -6.71 -25.85
CA VAL A 87 -5.13 -7.32 -26.72
C VAL A 87 -4.42 -7.94 -27.92
N GLU A 88 -4.62 -9.22 -28.13
CA GLU A 88 -4.21 -9.93 -29.34
C GLU A 88 -5.44 -10.13 -30.24
N LYS A 89 -5.54 -9.32 -31.31
CA LYS A 89 -6.76 -9.23 -32.14
C LYS A 89 -7.07 -10.54 -32.87
N ALA A 90 -6.03 -11.19 -33.42
CA ALA A 90 -6.20 -12.43 -34.18
C ALA A 90 -6.75 -13.60 -33.33
N ARG A 91 -6.34 -13.69 -32.06
CA ARG A 91 -6.81 -14.70 -31.10
C ARG A 91 -8.00 -14.23 -30.29
N GLN A 92 -8.44 -13.00 -30.44
CA GLN A 92 -9.47 -12.38 -29.61
C GLN A 92 -9.18 -12.53 -28.11
N THR A 93 -7.89 -12.44 -27.74
CA THR A 93 -7.44 -12.59 -26.35
C THR A 93 -7.12 -11.24 -25.75
N VAL A 94 -7.54 -11.03 -24.51
CA VAL A 94 -7.22 -9.84 -23.72
C VAL A 94 -6.59 -10.31 -22.41
N CYS A 95 -5.36 -9.86 -22.13
CA CYS A 95 -4.71 -10.05 -20.83
C CYS A 95 -4.72 -8.72 -20.08
N ILE A 96 -5.15 -8.72 -18.82
CA ILE A 96 -5.19 -7.53 -17.95
C ILE A 96 -4.49 -7.87 -16.65
N ALA A 97 -3.52 -7.05 -16.25
CA ALA A 97 -2.75 -7.24 -15.02
C ALA A 97 -2.42 -5.90 -14.35
N ASN A 98 -2.18 -5.96 -13.05
CA ASN A 98 -1.46 -4.92 -12.32
C ASN A 98 0.03 -5.28 -12.21
N ASP A 99 0.82 -4.37 -11.61
CA ASP A 99 2.24 -4.63 -11.36
C ASP A 99 2.46 -5.81 -10.40
N MET A 100 3.67 -6.36 -10.40
CA MET A 100 4.06 -7.59 -9.70
C MET A 100 3.65 -7.62 -8.22
N LEU A 101 3.70 -6.49 -7.52
CA LEU A 101 3.36 -6.37 -6.10
C LEU A 101 1.97 -5.76 -5.86
N SER A 102 1.16 -5.63 -6.92
CA SER A 102 -0.17 -5.02 -6.87
C SER A 102 -0.19 -3.64 -6.21
N LYS A 103 0.86 -2.83 -6.46
CA LYS A 103 0.97 -1.47 -5.94
C LYS A 103 -0.11 -0.56 -6.51
N ARG A 104 -0.45 -0.75 -7.79
CA ARG A 104 -1.65 -0.16 -8.38
C ARG A 104 -2.78 -1.18 -8.32
N PRO A 105 -3.89 -0.86 -7.63
CA PRO A 105 -5.00 -1.80 -7.48
C PRO A 105 -5.67 -2.08 -8.82
N LEU A 106 -6.19 -3.28 -8.96
CA LEU A 106 -7.13 -3.67 -9.99
C LEU A 106 -8.22 -4.51 -9.33
N PHE A 107 -9.45 -4.02 -9.38
CA PHE A 107 -10.63 -4.72 -8.88
C PHE A 107 -11.37 -5.34 -10.05
N TYR A 108 -12.02 -6.48 -9.84
CA TYR A 108 -12.82 -7.12 -10.86
C TYR A 108 -14.05 -7.83 -10.28
N LEU A 109 -15.09 -7.89 -11.10
CA LEU A 109 -16.30 -8.69 -10.88
C LEU A 109 -16.50 -9.57 -12.11
N GLN A 110 -16.56 -10.87 -11.88
CA GLN A 110 -16.74 -11.86 -12.94
C GLN A 110 -18.01 -12.68 -12.68
N THR A 111 -18.85 -12.79 -13.70
CA THR A 111 -19.95 -13.75 -13.77
C THR A 111 -19.70 -14.72 -14.92
N ALA A 112 -20.62 -15.64 -15.17
CA ALA A 112 -20.51 -16.57 -16.31
C ALA A 112 -20.36 -15.81 -17.67
N ASP A 113 -21.08 -14.68 -17.81
CA ASP A 113 -21.20 -13.98 -19.09
C ASP A 113 -20.57 -12.58 -19.11
N GLN A 114 -20.14 -12.06 -17.96
CA GLN A 114 -19.68 -10.68 -17.84
C GLN A 114 -18.37 -10.58 -17.03
N LEU A 115 -17.53 -9.64 -17.41
CA LEU A 115 -16.42 -9.15 -16.63
C LEU A 115 -16.48 -7.63 -16.57
N LEU A 116 -16.43 -7.09 -15.36
CA LEU A 116 -16.12 -5.69 -15.09
C LEU A 116 -14.80 -5.63 -14.36
N ALA A 117 -13.89 -4.74 -14.75
CA ALA A 117 -12.65 -4.50 -14.03
C ALA A 117 -12.32 -3.01 -14.05
N ASP A 118 -11.83 -2.48 -12.92
CA ASP A 118 -11.44 -1.07 -12.79
C ASP A 118 -10.29 -0.93 -11.80
N THR A 119 -9.48 0.10 -11.97
CA THR A 119 -8.43 0.51 -11.02
C THR A 119 -9.00 1.22 -9.78
N SER A 120 -10.30 1.47 -9.76
CA SER A 120 -11.05 2.14 -8.68
C SER A 120 -12.22 1.26 -8.23
N PHE A 121 -12.40 1.14 -6.91
CA PHE A 121 -13.42 0.26 -6.33
C PHE A 121 -14.84 0.83 -6.46
N LEU A 122 -15.05 2.10 -6.07
CA LEU A 122 -16.39 2.71 -6.11
C LEU A 122 -16.95 2.87 -7.54
N PRO A 123 -16.19 3.28 -8.54
CA PRO A 123 -16.63 3.25 -9.93
C PRO A 123 -17.06 1.86 -10.40
N LEU A 124 -16.32 0.81 -9.99
CA LEU A 124 -16.70 -0.56 -10.31
C LEU A 124 -18.03 -0.98 -9.65
N VAL A 125 -18.26 -0.58 -8.41
CA VAL A 125 -19.55 -0.78 -7.71
C VAL A 125 -20.69 -0.12 -8.48
N GLU A 126 -20.54 1.11 -8.92
CA GLU A 126 -21.57 1.84 -9.68
C GLU A 126 -21.83 1.21 -11.06
N ASP A 127 -20.78 0.71 -11.72
CA ASP A 127 -20.95 -0.02 -12.97
C ASP A 127 -21.71 -1.33 -12.78
N ALA A 128 -21.39 -2.07 -11.72
CA ALA A 128 -22.09 -3.31 -11.39
C ALA A 128 -23.57 -3.05 -11.09
N LYS A 129 -23.90 -2.00 -10.34
CA LYS A 129 -25.28 -1.55 -10.10
C LYS A 129 -25.99 -1.20 -11.41
N THR A 130 -25.33 -0.45 -12.28
CA THR A 130 -25.88 -0.04 -13.58
C THR A 130 -26.13 -1.24 -14.49
N ALA A 131 -25.28 -2.26 -14.42
CA ALA A 131 -25.43 -3.52 -15.13
C ALA A 131 -26.48 -4.47 -14.49
N GLY A 132 -27.07 -4.09 -13.35
CA GLY A 132 -28.04 -4.92 -12.63
C GLY A 132 -27.43 -6.16 -11.99
N LEU A 133 -26.10 -6.15 -11.73
CA LEU A 133 -25.42 -7.27 -11.10
C LEU A 133 -25.65 -7.26 -9.58
N PRO A 134 -25.79 -8.44 -8.97
CA PRO A 134 -25.96 -8.53 -7.52
C PRO A 134 -24.68 -8.06 -6.82
N LEU A 135 -24.86 -7.29 -5.75
CA LEU A 135 -23.80 -6.89 -4.84
C LEU A 135 -24.20 -7.28 -3.42
N THR A 136 -23.48 -8.24 -2.87
CA THR A 136 -23.71 -8.78 -1.53
C THR A 136 -22.57 -8.34 -0.60
N MET A 137 -22.93 -7.82 0.57
CA MET A 137 -21.92 -7.50 1.59
C MET A 137 -21.07 -8.74 1.90
N ASN A 138 -19.77 -8.56 1.98
CA ASN A 138 -18.82 -9.57 2.44
C ASN A 138 -18.64 -9.48 3.96
N PRO A 139 -19.26 -10.34 4.77
CA PRO A 139 -19.14 -10.29 6.23
C PRO A 139 -17.71 -10.50 6.71
N ILE A 140 -16.95 -11.37 6.01
CA ILE A 140 -15.55 -11.65 6.33
C ILE A 140 -14.70 -10.41 6.05
N GLY A 141 -14.84 -9.78 4.89
CA GLY A 141 -14.12 -8.56 4.55
C GLY A 141 -14.44 -7.40 5.51
N VAL A 142 -15.69 -7.28 5.96
CA VAL A 142 -16.06 -6.30 7.00
C VAL A 142 -15.33 -6.59 8.32
N GLU A 143 -15.28 -7.86 8.74
CA GLU A 143 -14.58 -8.26 9.96
C GLU A 143 -13.06 -8.02 9.85
N GLU A 144 -12.45 -8.31 8.70
CA GLU A 144 -11.05 -8.01 8.41
C GLU A 144 -10.75 -6.50 8.59
N MET A 145 -11.61 -5.63 8.07
CA MET A 145 -11.47 -4.18 8.24
C MET A 145 -11.65 -3.73 9.69
N ILE A 146 -12.59 -4.30 10.45
CA ILE A 146 -12.76 -4.00 11.88
C ILE A 146 -11.49 -4.38 12.65
N GLN A 147 -10.92 -5.55 12.38
CA GLN A 147 -9.85 -6.12 13.19
C GLN A 147 -8.46 -5.72 12.72
N ARG A 148 -8.25 -5.58 11.41
CA ARG A 148 -6.92 -5.42 10.80
C ARG A 148 -6.74 -4.14 9.98
N CYS A 149 -7.78 -3.34 9.78
CA CYS A 149 -7.76 -2.14 8.92
C CYS A 149 -7.46 -2.44 7.45
N ALA A 150 -7.53 -3.68 7.00
CA ALA A 150 -7.20 -4.10 5.64
C ALA A 150 -7.90 -5.41 5.30
N PHE A 151 -8.19 -5.62 4.02
CA PHE A 151 -8.70 -6.87 3.48
C PHE A 151 -7.57 -7.88 3.27
N PHE A 152 -7.86 -9.16 3.40
CA PHE A 152 -6.95 -10.26 3.12
C PHE A 152 -7.16 -10.82 1.71
N GLY A 153 -6.06 -11.23 1.07
CA GLY A 153 -6.09 -11.82 -0.26
C GLY A 153 -6.88 -10.95 -1.25
N SER A 154 -7.83 -11.55 -1.96
CA SER A 154 -8.68 -10.86 -2.93
C SER A 154 -9.95 -10.22 -2.35
N ASP A 155 -10.17 -10.26 -1.04
CA ASP A 155 -11.41 -9.78 -0.43
C ASP A 155 -11.60 -8.27 -0.54
N THR A 156 -12.87 -7.85 -0.55
CA THR A 156 -13.35 -6.47 -0.50
C THR A 156 -14.60 -6.39 0.38
N TYR A 157 -15.26 -5.23 0.45
CA TYR A 157 -16.58 -5.07 1.10
C TYR A 157 -17.71 -5.90 0.45
N VAL A 158 -17.49 -6.36 -0.80
CA VAL A 158 -18.51 -7.03 -1.63
C VAL A 158 -18.00 -8.39 -2.05
N GLN A 159 -18.83 -9.44 -1.88
CA GLN A 159 -18.45 -10.82 -2.20
C GLN A 159 -18.10 -11.03 -3.68
N GLU A 160 -18.81 -10.35 -4.57
CA GLU A 160 -18.66 -10.50 -6.02
C GLU A 160 -17.49 -9.68 -6.60
N ILE A 161 -17.01 -8.65 -5.88
CA ILE A 161 -15.88 -7.83 -6.30
C ILE A 161 -14.62 -8.33 -5.63
N ARG A 162 -13.64 -8.69 -6.46
CA ARG A 162 -12.35 -9.20 -6.02
C ARG A 162 -11.23 -8.22 -6.36
N PHE A 163 -10.18 -8.22 -5.55
CA PHE A 163 -8.92 -7.55 -5.82
C PHE A 163 -7.99 -8.50 -6.56
N LEU A 164 -7.34 -8.05 -7.64
CA LEU A 164 -6.35 -8.85 -8.34
C LEU A 164 -5.05 -8.87 -7.53
N GLU A 165 -4.68 -10.07 -7.07
CA GLU A 165 -3.52 -10.25 -6.23
C GLU A 165 -2.21 -10.25 -7.04
N ARG A 166 -1.08 -10.20 -6.33
CA ARG A 166 0.27 -10.32 -6.89
C ARG A 166 0.44 -11.60 -7.70
N PHE A 167 1.29 -11.54 -8.71
CA PHE A 167 1.60 -12.67 -9.59
C PHE A 167 0.40 -13.26 -10.34
N GLN A 168 -0.66 -12.49 -10.47
CA GLN A 168 -1.87 -12.89 -11.19
C GLN A 168 -2.15 -11.94 -12.36
N TYR A 169 -2.90 -12.44 -13.33
CA TYR A 169 -3.51 -11.63 -14.39
C TYR A 169 -4.81 -12.27 -14.87
N LEU A 170 -5.73 -11.46 -15.35
CA LEU A 170 -6.96 -11.91 -15.98
C LEU A 170 -6.69 -12.17 -17.45
N GLN A 171 -7.08 -13.35 -17.95
CA GLN A 171 -7.05 -13.69 -19.36
C GLN A 171 -8.48 -13.92 -19.86
N LEU A 172 -8.85 -13.14 -20.86
CA LEU A 172 -10.15 -13.20 -21.52
C LEU A 172 -9.93 -13.83 -22.89
N THR A 173 -10.64 -14.90 -23.18
CA THR A 173 -10.62 -15.60 -24.47
C THR A 173 -12.05 -15.79 -25.00
N PRO A 174 -12.24 -16.27 -26.24
CA PRO A 174 -13.58 -16.64 -26.72
C PRO A 174 -14.31 -17.62 -25.80
N GLU A 175 -13.59 -18.51 -25.14
CA GLU A 175 -14.13 -19.55 -24.28
C GLU A 175 -14.55 -19.05 -22.90
N GLY A 176 -13.95 -17.96 -22.40
CA GLY A 176 -14.28 -17.42 -21.09
C GLY A 176 -13.24 -16.47 -20.51
N VAL A 177 -13.33 -16.28 -19.20
CA VAL A 177 -12.36 -15.51 -18.38
C VAL A 177 -11.70 -16.47 -17.42
N SER A 178 -10.38 -16.45 -17.37
CA SER A 178 -9.57 -17.19 -16.41
C SER A 178 -8.67 -16.26 -15.60
N LEU A 179 -8.39 -16.65 -14.37
CA LEU A 179 -7.39 -16.05 -13.52
C LEU A 179 -6.12 -16.89 -13.64
N GLU A 180 -5.08 -16.29 -14.23
CA GLU A 180 -3.81 -16.94 -14.49
C GLU A 180 -2.77 -16.48 -13.46
N THR A 181 -1.77 -17.33 -13.22
CA THR A 181 -0.62 -17.03 -12.36
C THR A 181 0.67 -17.08 -13.15
N TYR A 182 1.68 -16.33 -12.70
CA TYR A 182 3.03 -16.40 -13.26
C TYR A 182 4.07 -16.43 -12.14
N GLU A 183 5.23 -17.00 -12.43
CA GLU A 183 6.33 -17.07 -11.48
C GLU A 183 7.31 -15.91 -11.71
N TYR A 184 7.85 -15.40 -10.60
CA TYR A 184 8.96 -14.46 -10.67
C TYR A 184 10.23 -15.17 -11.15
N GLN A 185 10.90 -14.56 -12.12
CA GLN A 185 12.17 -15.04 -12.64
C GLN A 185 13.32 -14.11 -12.20
N PRO A 186 14.09 -14.47 -11.16
CA PRO A 186 15.20 -13.65 -10.72
C PRO A 186 16.28 -13.56 -11.80
N THR A 187 16.76 -12.36 -12.06
CA THR A 187 17.82 -12.12 -13.05
C THR A 187 19.20 -12.60 -12.58
N GLN A 188 19.37 -12.80 -11.27
CA GLN A 188 20.63 -13.25 -10.65
C GLN A 188 20.34 -14.17 -9.46
N ALA A 189 21.27 -15.11 -9.21
CA ALA A 189 21.24 -15.96 -8.02
C ALA A 189 21.37 -15.12 -6.73
N PHE A 190 20.67 -15.52 -5.68
CA PHE A 190 20.70 -14.84 -4.40
C PHE A 190 21.96 -15.19 -3.60
N PRO A 191 22.67 -14.20 -3.01
CA PRO A 191 23.87 -14.44 -2.23
C PRO A 191 23.59 -15.28 -0.97
N GLN A 192 24.46 -16.24 -0.67
CA GLN A 192 24.41 -17.03 0.56
C GLN A 192 25.28 -16.41 1.68
N ASP A 193 26.33 -15.66 1.32
CA ASP A 193 27.18 -14.93 2.27
C ASP A 193 26.49 -13.62 2.72
N GLU A 194 26.49 -13.37 4.04
CA GLU A 194 25.84 -12.19 4.63
C GLU A 194 26.44 -10.87 4.12
N ASN A 195 27.74 -10.77 3.92
CA ASN A 195 28.36 -9.54 3.41
C ASN A 195 27.95 -9.29 1.96
N ALA A 196 27.97 -10.31 1.13
CA ALA A 196 27.51 -10.22 -0.26
C ALA A 196 26.02 -9.89 -0.32
N LEU A 197 25.20 -10.44 0.59
CA LEU A 197 23.79 -10.08 0.74
C LEU A 197 23.62 -8.59 1.07
N LEU A 198 24.32 -8.07 2.10
CA LEU A 198 24.27 -6.67 2.48
C LEU A 198 24.72 -5.73 1.34
N GLU A 199 25.72 -6.12 0.56
CA GLU A 199 26.18 -5.38 -0.63
C GLU A 199 25.14 -5.38 -1.72
N ARG A 200 24.51 -6.52 -2.00
CA ARG A 200 23.46 -6.64 -3.01
C ARG A 200 22.21 -5.84 -2.61
N MET A 201 21.78 -5.93 -1.35
CA MET A 201 20.71 -5.10 -0.80
C MET A 201 20.99 -3.61 -1.00
N ASN A 202 22.21 -3.18 -0.66
CA ASN A 202 22.61 -1.79 -0.81
C ASN A 202 22.65 -1.33 -2.28
N ALA A 203 23.11 -2.18 -3.18
CA ALA A 203 23.14 -1.89 -4.61
C ALA A 203 21.73 -1.71 -5.16
N LEU A 204 20.82 -2.66 -4.90
CA LEU A 204 19.42 -2.59 -5.36
C LEU A 204 18.66 -1.40 -4.76
N PHE A 205 18.86 -1.14 -3.47
CA PHE A 205 18.24 0.03 -2.83
C PHE A 205 18.72 1.35 -3.43
N SER A 206 20.03 1.46 -3.70
CA SER A 206 20.61 2.65 -4.33
C SER A 206 20.16 2.82 -5.77
N GLU A 207 20.06 1.74 -6.53
CA GLU A 207 19.54 1.70 -7.89
C GLU A 207 18.09 2.20 -7.93
N ALA A 208 17.24 1.70 -7.03
CA ALA A 208 15.86 2.14 -6.89
C ALA A 208 15.74 3.64 -6.60
N CYS A 209 16.55 4.16 -5.66
CA CYS A 209 16.62 5.59 -5.37
C CYS A 209 17.08 6.41 -6.58
N ALA A 210 18.10 5.94 -7.29
CA ALA A 210 18.63 6.62 -8.48
C ALA A 210 17.57 6.72 -9.57
N MET A 211 16.89 5.61 -9.89
CA MET A 211 15.83 5.58 -10.91
C MET A 211 14.68 6.53 -10.55
N ALA A 212 14.23 6.55 -9.28
CA ALA A 212 13.14 7.43 -8.85
C ALA A 212 13.52 8.92 -8.97
N VAL A 213 14.72 9.28 -8.50
CA VAL A 213 15.22 10.65 -8.61
C VAL A 213 15.38 11.07 -10.08
N GLN A 214 15.97 10.22 -10.91
CA GLN A 214 16.15 10.49 -12.35
C GLN A 214 14.82 10.63 -13.08
N LYS A 215 13.84 9.80 -12.72
CA LYS A 215 12.50 9.85 -13.30
C LYS A 215 11.80 11.19 -13.04
N ASN A 216 11.85 11.68 -11.80
CA ASN A 216 11.36 13.02 -11.46
C ASN A 216 12.10 14.11 -12.24
N LYS A 217 13.44 14.06 -12.28
CA LYS A 217 14.26 15.04 -13.01
C LYS A 217 13.92 15.12 -14.49
N ALA A 218 13.72 13.97 -15.13
CA ALA A 218 13.40 13.89 -16.55
C ALA A 218 12.10 14.62 -16.92
N GLN A 219 11.21 14.80 -15.94
CA GLN A 219 9.93 15.52 -16.10
C GLN A 219 9.92 16.92 -15.43
N GLY A 220 11.04 17.35 -14.86
CA GLY A 220 11.13 18.63 -14.14
C GLY A 220 10.37 18.65 -12.81
N TYR A 221 10.05 17.49 -12.23
CA TYR A 221 9.38 17.42 -10.94
C TYR A 221 10.34 17.66 -9.78
N ARG A 222 9.83 18.32 -8.74
CA ARG A 222 10.52 18.51 -7.48
C ARG A 222 10.75 17.17 -6.78
N GLN A 223 11.93 17.01 -6.16
CA GLN A 223 12.21 15.84 -5.33
C GLN A 223 11.53 15.99 -3.99
N VAL A 224 10.58 15.11 -3.67
CA VAL A 224 9.77 15.15 -2.45
C VAL A 224 9.94 13.87 -1.65
N PHE A 225 10.19 14.01 -0.34
CA PHE A 225 10.38 12.90 0.58
C PHE A 225 9.44 13.01 1.78
N THR A 226 8.80 11.92 2.18
CA THR A 226 8.19 11.86 3.50
C THR A 226 9.31 11.69 4.53
N LEU A 227 9.42 12.60 5.49
CA LEU A 227 10.38 12.51 6.58
C LEU A 227 9.68 12.18 7.88
N SER A 228 10.23 11.21 8.61
CA SER A 228 9.67 10.73 9.86
C SER A 228 10.75 10.43 10.89
N ALA A 229 10.36 10.13 12.12
CA ALA A 229 11.28 9.59 13.12
C ALA A 229 11.66 8.12 12.84
N GLY A 230 11.07 7.49 11.80
CA GLY A 230 11.38 6.12 11.41
C GLY A 230 12.76 5.96 10.78
N MET A 231 13.23 4.72 10.71
CA MET A 231 14.44 4.37 9.96
C MET A 231 14.17 4.40 8.45
N ASP A 232 13.01 3.97 8.05
CA ASP A 232 12.68 3.65 6.66
C ASP A 232 12.66 4.89 5.77
N SER A 233 11.91 5.93 6.15
CA SER A 233 11.89 7.21 5.43
C SER A 233 13.27 7.88 5.41
N ARG A 234 14.03 7.73 6.49
CA ARG A 234 15.41 8.21 6.58
C ARG A 234 16.33 7.50 5.58
N CYS A 235 16.23 6.17 5.47
CA CYS A 235 17.02 5.40 4.51
C CYS A 235 16.69 5.84 3.08
N ALA A 236 15.42 5.95 2.74
CA ALA A 236 14.97 6.41 1.43
C ALA A 236 15.52 7.81 1.10
N TYR A 237 15.45 8.74 2.05
CA TYR A 237 15.98 10.09 1.89
C TYR A 237 17.51 10.12 1.75
N LEU A 238 18.24 9.56 2.72
CA LEU A 238 19.71 9.66 2.76
C LEU A 238 20.38 8.92 1.59
N LYS A 239 19.81 7.79 1.15
CA LYS A 239 20.31 7.06 -0.02
C LYS A 239 19.98 7.73 -1.34
N SER A 240 19.01 8.63 -1.38
CA SER A 240 18.70 9.43 -2.56
C SER A 240 19.61 10.67 -2.71
N LEU A 241 20.18 11.18 -1.63
CA LEU A 241 21.00 12.41 -1.64
C LEU A 241 22.11 12.42 -2.70
N PRO A 242 22.89 11.33 -2.91
CA PRO A 242 23.94 11.32 -3.93
C PRO A 242 23.47 11.54 -5.37
N PHE A 243 22.20 11.33 -5.63
CA PHE A 243 21.59 11.46 -6.96
C PHE A 243 20.88 12.81 -7.16
N LEU A 244 20.76 13.63 -6.11
CA LEU A 244 20.19 14.97 -6.20
C LEU A 244 21.17 15.91 -6.90
N THR A 245 20.63 16.92 -7.56
CA THR A 245 21.40 18.04 -8.11
C THR A 245 21.41 19.22 -7.13
N GLU A 246 21.66 20.42 -7.62
CA GLU A 246 21.77 21.64 -6.80
C GLU A 246 20.46 22.05 -6.11
N GLU A 247 19.30 21.60 -6.60
CA GLU A 247 18.01 21.90 -5.99
C GLU A 247 17.83 21.12 -4.68
N LYS A 248 17.47 21.86 -3.62
CA LYS A 248 17.15 21.25 -2.33
C LYS A 248 15.83 20.45 -2.44
N PRO A 249 15.83 19.18 -1.99
CA PRO A 249 14.61 18.40 -1.92
C PRO A 249 13.62 18.98 -0.91
N LEU A 250 12.35 18.67 -1.08
CA LEU A 250 11.29 18.96 -0.12
C LEU A 250 11.08 17.76 0.80
N GLY A 251 11.24 17.97 2.10
CA GLY A 251 10.78 17.04 3.13
C GLY A 251 9.38 17.42 3.58
N ILE A 252 8.49 16.45 3.71
CA ILE A 252 7.15 16.64 4.28
C ILE A 252 6.96 15.76 5.51
N THR A 253 6.37 16.31 6.57
CA THR A 253 6.11 15.59 7.82
C THR A 253 4.89 16.16 8.54
N TYR A 254 4.23 15.33 9.34
CA TYR A 254 3.07 15.74 10.14
C TYR A 254 3.04 14.99 11.47
N GLY A 255 2.23 15.47 12.42
CA GLY A 255 2.00 14.80 13.69
C GLY A 255 1.41 15.72 14.74
N ALA A 256 1.07 15.16 15.89
CA ALA A 256 0.56 15.93 17.03
C ALA A 256 1.56 17.01 17.46
N ALA A 257 1.05 18.13 17.94
CA ALA A 257 1.86 19.26 18.39
C ALA A 257 2.97 18.84 19.37
N GLY A 258 4.20 19.23 19.05
CA GLY A 258 5.38 18.97 19.87
C GLY A 258 5.83 17.51 19.95
N CYS A 259 5.29 16.60 19.15
CA CYS A 259 5.72 15.20 19.11
C CYS A 259 7.16 15.04 18.64
N MET A 260 7.76 13.87 18.94
CA MET A 260 9.15 13.58 18.56
C MET A 260 9.31 13.37 17.05
N GLU A 261 8.25 12.98 16.36
CA GLU A 261 8.20 12.83 14.91
C GLU A 261 8.65 14.12 14.22
N LEU A 262 7.98 15.23 14.54
CA LEU A 262 8.29 16.56 14.00
C LEU A 262 9.71 17.03 14.36
N LYS A 263 10.13 16.81 15.63
CA LYS A 263 11.47 17.23 16.11
C LYS A 263 12.61 16.49 15.42
N ILE A 264 12.43 15.20 15.17
CA ILE A 264 13.44 14.37 14.50
C ILE A 264 13.51 14.73 13.01
N ALA A 265 12.36 14.92 12.35
CA ALA A 265 12.33 15.38 10.97
C ALA A 265 13.04 16.74 10.80
N GLU A 266 12.82 17.69 11.71
CA GLU A 266 13.56 18.96 11.74
C GLU A 266 15.07 18.78 11.92
N THR A 267 15.47 17.84 12.78
CA THR A 267 16.89 17.55 13.02
C THR A 267 17.55 16.99 11.76
N LEU A 268 16.87 16.09 11.06
CA LEU A 268 17.34 15.55 9.79
C LEU A 268 17.45 16.62 8.71
N ALA A 269 16.42 17.45 8.56
CA ALA A 269 16.38 18.51 7.56
C ALA A 269 17.46 19.61 7.81
N LYS A 270 17.83 19.84 9.07
CA LYS A 270 18.96 20.74 9.43
C LYS A 270 20.33 20.13 9.15
N LYS A 271 20.44 18.81 9.33
CA LYS A 271 21.71 18.09 9.16
C LYS A 271 22.03 17.82 7.68
N HIS A 272 21.01 17.60 6.87
CA HIS A 272 21.12 17.29 5.46
C HIS A 272 20.33 18.33 4.63
N PRO A 273 20.78 18.69 3.42
CA PRO A 273 20.12 19.71 2.60
C PRO A 273 18.66 19.35 2.32
N CYS A 274 17.70 20.07 2.95
CA CYS A 274 16.27 19.81 2.81
C CYS A 274 15.47 21.06 3.19
N ASP A 275 14.51 21.43 2.36
CA ASP A 275 13.42 22.32 2.77
C ASP A 275 12.37 21.46 3.47
N LEU A 276 11.92 21.86 4.65
CA LEU A 276 10.97 21.07 5.42
C LEU A 276 9.63 21.77 5.57
N VAL A 277 8.57 21.14 5.09
CA VAL A 277 7.19 21.50 5.44
C VAL A 277 6.70 20.52 6.50
N LYS A 278 6.27 21.06 7.62
CA LYS A 278 5.69 20.30 8.73
C LYS A 278 4.29 20.80 9.03
N SER A 279 3.39 19.89 9.38
CA SER A 279 2.05 20.19 9.82
C SER A 279 1.78 19.63 11.20
N GLU A 280 1.29 20.47 12.11
CA GLU A 280 0.68 19.99 13.33
C GLU A 280 -0.76 19.59 13.03
N VAL A 281 -1.11 18.37 13.42
CA VAL A 281 -2.43 17.80 13.13
C VAL A 281 -3.47 18.45 14.02
N ASP A 282 -4.52 19.00 13.42
CA ASP A 282 -5.71 19.45 14.12
C ASP A 282 -6.59 18.24 14.48
N PRO A 283 -6.88 17.99 15.78
CA PRO A 283 -7.66 16.84 16.20
C PRO A 283 -9.08 16.80 15.66
N ALA A 284 -9.75 17.95 15.53
CA ALA A 284 -11.10 18.00 14.98
C ALA A 284 -11.12 17.68 13.50
N MET A 285 -10.26 18.33 12.71
CA MET A 285 -10.11 18.01 11.29
C MET A 285 -9.68 16.54 11.07
N PHE A 286 -8.85 16.01 11.98
CA PHE A 286 -8.41 14.61 11.87
C PHE A 286 -9.59 13.64 11.92
N ILE A 287 -10.54 13.84 12.81
CA ILE A 287 -11.71 12.98 12.96
C ILE A 287 -12.81 13.32 11.94
N GLN A 288 -13.03 14.60 11.64
CA GLN A 288 -14.19 15.06 10.86
C GLN A 288 -13.97 15.05 9.34
N ASN A 289 -12.77 14.73 8.87
CA ASN A 289 -12.46 14.71 7.43
C ASN A 289 -12.82 13.39 6.73
N ARG A 290 -13.71 12.61 7.32
CA ARG A 290 -14.06 11.24 6.88
C ARG A 290 -14.53 11.16 5.43
N GLU A 291 -15.48 12.00 5.03
CA GLU A 291 -16.07 11.92 3.68
C GLU A 291 -15.03 12.15 2.57
N ASN A 292 -14.13 13.12 2.77
CA ASN A 292 -13.06 13.39 1.83
C ASN A 292 -12.09 12.21 1.73
N LEU A 293 -11.76 11.58 2.86
CA LEU A 293 -10.86 10.43 2.89
C LEU A 293 -11.50 9.17 2.28
N LEU A 294 -12.79 8.93 2.53
CA LEU A 294 -13.52 7.83 1.89
C LEU A 294 -13.65 8.02 0.38
N ASN A 295 -13.76 9.26 -0.10
CA ASN A 295 -13.72 9.55 -1.54
C ASN A 295 -12.33 9.33 -2.14
N SER A 296 -11.27 9.57 -1.36
CA SER A 296 -9.89 9.48 -1.82
C SER A 296 -9.35 8.04 -1.79
N ASN A 297 -9.64 7.27 -0.73
CA ASN A 297 -9.13 5.91 -0.55
C ASN A 297 -10.18 4.81 -0.77
N GLU A 298 -11.41 5.21 -1.09
CA GLU A 298 -12.53 4.30 -1.37
C GLU A 298 -12.74 3.22 -0.28
N GLY A 299 -12.40 3.58 0.97
CA GLY A 299 -12.51 2.67 2.11
C GLY A 299 -11.51 1.51 2.12
N MET A 300 -10.56 1.46 1.19
CA MET A 300 -9.54 0.39 1.17
C MET A 300 -8.57 0.46 2.37
N MET A 301 -8.61 1.57 3.09
CA MET A 301 -7.94 1.80 4.36
C MET A 301 -8.88 2.59 5.27
N TYR A 302 -8.82 2.37 6.60
CA TYR A 302 -9.61 3.21 7.50
C TYR A 302 -9.18 4.68 7.38
N TYR A 303 -10.16 5.57 7.33
CA TYR A 303 -9.94 6.96 6.92
C TYR A 303 -8.93 7.70 7.80
N ALA A 304 -8.92 7.43 9.11
CA ALA A 304 -8.04 8.11 10.04
C ALA A 304 -6.54 7.78 9.84
N GLY A 305 -6.22 6.66 9.17
CA GLY A 305 -4.84 6.26 8.92
C GLY A 305 -4.05 7.25 8.05
N THR A 306 -4.73 8.02 7.19
CA THR A 306 -4.10 8.93 6.23
C THR A 306 -4.45 10.41 6.44
N THR A 307 -5.33 10.72 7.41
CA THR A 307 -5.86 12.07 7.59
C THR A 307 -4.77 13.12 7.83
N GLY A 308 -3.76 12.81 8.65
CA GLY A 308 -2.69 13.76 8.96
C GLY A 308 -1.86 14.13 7.72
N LEU A 309 -1.58 13.17 6.84
CA LEU A 309 -0.94 13.43 5.55
C LEU A 309 -1.86 14.28 4.67
N PHE A 310 -3.13 13.95 4.61
CA PHE A 310 -4.10 14.67 3.79
C PHE A 310 -4.27 16.13 4.22
N GLN A 311 -4.28 16.41 5.52
CA GLN A 311 -4.27 17.78 6.04
C GLN A 311 -3.04 18.56 5.55
N LEU A 312 -1.86 17.96 5.61
CA LEU A 312 -0.64 18.57 5.11
C LEU A 312 -0.71 18.83 3.61
N LEU A 313 -1.14 17.86 2.82
CA LEU A 313 -1.21 17.96 1.35
C LEU A 313 -2.17 19.04 0.88
N ASN A 314 -3.26 19.31 1.61
CA ASN A 314 -4.19 20.40 1.31
C ASN A 314 -3.56 21.80 1.46
N THR A 315 -2.39 21.92 2.08
CA THR A 315 -1.65 23.19 2.21
C THR A 315 -0.57 23.37 1.16
N LEU A 316 -0.38 22.39 0.26
CA LEU A 316 0.71 22.35 -0.72
C LEU A 316 0.17 22.37 -2.15
N ASP A 317 0.91 23.04 -3.03
CA ASP A 317 0.75 22.84 -4.46
C ASP A 317 1.45 21.53 -4.89
N THR A 318 0.66 20.48 -5.11
CA THR A 318 1.14 19.17 -5.51
C THR A 318 1.33 19.02 -7.03
N SER A 319 1.08 20.06 -7.81
CA SER A 319 1.24 20.02 -9.28
C SER A 319 2.68 19.70 -9.71
N SER A 320 3.66 20.19 -8.95
CA SER A 320 5.09 19.97 -9.16
C SER A 320 5.61 18.62 -8.60
N PHE A 321 4.74 17.79 -8.00
CA PHE A 321 5.13 16.48 -7.47
C PHE A 321 4.96 15.40 -8.52
N GLY A 322 6.01 14.61 -8.75
CA GLY A 322 5.97 13.41 -9.57
C GLY A 322 5.86 12.16 -8.71
N LEU A 323 7.01 11.48 -8.47
CA LEU A 323 7.16 10.44 -7.45
C LEU A 323 7.47 11.09 -6.10
N VAL A 324 6.61 10.92 -5.12
CA VAL A 324 6.93 11.19 -3.72
C VAL A 324 7.62 9.96 -3.13
N ILE A 325 8.86 10.14 -2.69
CA ILE A 325 9.69 9.03 -2.19
C ILE A 325 9.42 8.84 -0.70
N THR A 326 9.06 7.63 -0.32
CA THR A 326 8.64 7.25 1.03
C THR A 326 9.47 6.11 1.59
N GLY A 327 9.28 5.82 2.89
CA GLY A 327 9.80 4.61 3.54
C GLY A 327 8.74 3.52 3.76
N LEU A 328 7.64 3.53 3.02
CA LEU A 328 6.57 2.55 3.19
C LEU A 328 7.09 1.12 3.09
N SER A 329 6.56 0.23 3.93
CA SER A 329 6.90 -1.20 4.03
C SER A 329 8.36 -1.50 4.41
N GLY A 330 9.16 -0.51 4.80
CA GLY A 330 10.57 -0.74 5.14
C GLY A 330 10.74 -1.66 6.34
N GLY A 331 10.00 -1.46 7.41
CA GLY A 331 10.04 -2.31 8.60
C GLY A 331 9.60 -3.73 8.30
N GLU A 332 8.49 -3.89 7.60
CA GLU A 332 7.86 -5.16 7.25
C GLU A 332 8.82 -6.01 6.41
N VAL A 333 9.34 -5.46 5.35
CA VAL A 333 10.27 -6.13 4.42
C VAL A 333 11.62 -6.44 5.08
N MET A 334 12.10 -5.54 5.93
CA MET A 334 13.42 -5.64 6.59
C MET A 334 13.40 -6.39 7.94
N GLY A 335 12.26 -6.96 8.34
CA GLY A 335 12.19 -7.93 9.43
C GLY A 335 11.48 -7.51 10.71
N ASP A 336 10.55 -6.54 10.69
CA ASP A 336 9.69 -6.26 11.84
C ASP A 336 8.80 -7.45 12.19
N LEU A 337 8.35 -8.18 11.17
CA LEU A 337 7.61 -9.44 11.31
C LEU A 337 8.49 -10.58 11.85
N GLY A 338 9.80 -10.48 11.69
CA GLY A 338 10.79 -11.44 12.17
C GLY A 338 11.05 -11.42 13.68
N ARG A 339 10.18 -10.82 14.47
CA ARG A 339 10.22 -10.90 15.94
C ARG A 339 9.73 -12.25 16.48
N PHE A 340 9.12 -13.05 15.64
CA PHE A 340 8.61 -14.38 15.96
C PHE A 340 9.59 -15.45 15.50
N GLY A 341 9.74 -16.51 16.28
CA GLY A 341 10.69 -17.59 16.02
C GLY A 341 10.22 -18.58 14.96
N SER A 342 8.91 -18.64 14.72
CA SER A 342 8.28 -19.52 13.73
C SER A 342 7.05 -18.88 13.12
N ASP A 343 6.58 -19.44 12.00
CA ASP A 343 5.32 -19.05 11.38
C ASP A 343 4.13 -19.31 12.32
N GLU A 344 4.19 -20.36 13.13
CA GLU A 344 3.17 -20.71 14.12
C GLU A 344 3.08 -19.65 15.24
N GLU A 345 4.20 -19.17 15.77
CA GLU A 345 4.21 -18.08 16.75
C GLU A 345 3.63 -16.79 16.18
N LEU A 346 3.96 -16.46 14.94
CA LEU A 346 3.41 -15.29 14.25
C LEU A 346 1.89 -15.43 14.04
N TYR A 347 1.43 -16.62 13.64
CA TYR A 347 0.01 -16.93 13.49
C TYR A 347 -0.76 -16.77 14.80
N HIS A 348 -0.26 -17.35 15.89
CA HIS A 348 -0.87 -17.21 17.21
C HIS A 348 -0.92 -15.75 17.69
N GLU A 349 0.10 -14.96 17.44
CA GLU A 349 0.07 -13.52 17.78
C GLU A 349 -0.98 -12.77 16.96
N LEU A 350 -1.17 -13.11 15.70
CA LEU A 350 -2.21 -12.49 14.87
C LEU A 350 -3.61 -12.87 15.31
N LEU A 351 -3.83 -14.12 15.70
CA LEU A 351 -5.10 -14.57 16.26
C LEU A 351 -5.37 -13.94 17.62
N SER A 352 -4.36 -13.86 18.49
CA SER A 352 -4.50 -13.26 19.83
C SER A 352 -4.83 -11.76 19.80
N GLY A 353 -4.55 -11.10 18.69
CA GLY A 353 -4.92 -9.69 18.47
C GLY A 353 -6.31 -9.49 17.90
N LEU A 354 -7.09 -10.55 17.67
CA LEU A 354 -8.48 -10.44 17.25
C LEU A 354 -9.34 -9.93 18.42
N ILE A 355 -10.23 -8.99 18.12
CA ILE A 355 -11.09 -8.34 19.11
C ILE A 355 -12.24 -9.27 19.52
N THR A 356 -12.60 -10.21 18.65
CA THR A 356 -13.64 -11.21 18.86
C THR A 356 -13.18 -12.59 18.40
N ASP A 357 -13.68 -13.65 19.06
CA ASP A 357 -13.55 -15.03 18.57
C ASP A 357 -14.45 -15.19 17.33
N ASN A 358 -13.89 -14.89 16.16
CA ASN A 358 -14.60 -15.04 14.89
C ASN A 358 -14.06 -16.27 14.15
N GLU A 359 -14.77 -17.40 14.29
CA GLU A 359 -14.40 -18.66 13.65
C GLU A 359 -14.24 -18.53 12.12
N ALA A 360 -15.11 -17.77 11.45
CA ALA A 360 -15.04 -17.59 10.01
C ALA A 360 -13.77 -16.86 9.56
N LEU A 361 -13.29 -15.89 10.35
CA LEU A 361 -12.02 -15.21 10.07
C LEU A 361 -10.83 -16.11 10.37
N GLN A 362 -10.90 -16.94 11.43
CA GLN A 362 -9.88 -17.94 11.73
C GLN A 362 -9.78 -18.96 10.61
N ASP A 363 -10.92 -19.54 10.18
CA ASP A 363 -10.98 -20.47 9.05
C ASP A 363 -10.42 -19.86 7.76
N ARG A 364 -10.72 -18.58 7.52
CA ARG A 364 -10.20 -17.85 6.35
C ARG A 364 -8.68 -17.70 6.40
N LEU A 365 -8.12 -17.33 7.55
CA LEU A 365 -6.67 -17.22 7.74
C LEU A 365 -5.98 -18.59 7.60
N GLU A 366 -6.58 -19.65 8.17
CA GLU A 366 -6.07 -21.03 7.98
C GLU A 366 -6.10 -21.48 6.52
N LEU A 367 -7.16 -21.14 5.79
CA LEU A 367 -7.27 -21.47 4.37
C LEU A 367 -6.16 -20.80 3.56
N LEU A 368 -5.92 -19.51 3.80
CA LEU A 368 -4.84 -18.75 3.15
C LEU A 368 -3.45 -19.33 3.45
N MET A 369 -3.25 -19.94 4.62
CA MET A 369 -2.00 -20.61 4.98
C MET A 369 -1.83 -21.97 4.30
N ARG A 370 -2.92 -22.67 4.00
CA ARG A 370 -2.87 -23.99 3.37
C ARG A 370 -2.44 -23.98 1.89
N ASP A 371 -2.51 -22.82 1.24
CA ASP A 371 -2.13 -22.67 -0.18
C ASP A 371 -0.62 -22.76 -0.44
N GLY A 372 0.17 -23.16 0.56
CA GLY A 372 1.60 -23.47 0.43
C GLY A 372 2.53 -22.26 0.42
N THR A 373 1.99 -21.03 0.52
CA THR A 373 2.82 -19.83 0.73
C THR A 373 3.30 -19.80 2.17
N PRO A 374 4.62 -19.67 2.44
CA PRO A 374 5.13 -19.50 3.79
C PRO A 374 4.41 -18.33 4.49
N TYR A 375 4.01 -18.56 5.74
CA TYR A 375 3.17 -17.60 6.46
C TYR A 375 3.80 -16.20 6.60
N ASN A 376 5.10 -16.14 6.87
CA ASN A 376 5.83 -14.86 6.92
C ASN A 376 5.80 -14.11 5.59
N GLU A 377 5.85 -14.83 4.48
CA GLU A 377 5.73 -14.29 3.13
C GLU A 377 4.32 -13.75 2.91
N TYR A 378 3.31 -14.52 3.29
CA TYR A 378 1.92 -14.10 3.22
C TYR A 378 1.66 -12.81 4.03
N VAL A 379 2.10 -12.75 5.29
CA VAL A 379 1.92 -11.58 6.15
C VAL A 379 2.67 -10.36 5.59
N CYS A 380 3.87 -10.56 5.06
CA CYS A 380 4.63 -9.51 4.41
C CYS A 380 3.86 -8.91 3.23
N TYR A 381 3.26 -9.74 2.38
CA TYR A 381 2.42 -9.27 1.29
C TYR A 381 1.16 -8.55 1.77
N GLN A 382 0.55 -9.02 2.86
CA GLN A 382 -0.63 -8.38 3.44
C GLN A 382 -0.32 -6.99 3.99
N ASP A 383 0.81 -6.85 4.69
CA ASP A 383 1.28 -5.55 5.18
C ASP A 383 1.62 -4.60 4.02
N ILE A 384 2.19 -5.12 2.92
CA ILE A 384 2.42 -4.35 1.70
C ILE A 384 1.12 -3.86 1.10
N ARG A 385 0.08 -4.69 1.05
CA ARG A 385 -1.24 -4.26 0.57
C ARG A 385 -1.78 -3.09 1.41
N THR A 386 -1.65 -3.17 2.74
CA THR A 386 -2.03 -2.07 3.63
C THR A 386 -1.24 -0.79 3.32
N CYS A 387 0.07 -0.90 3.11
CA CYS A 387 0.91 0.23 2.71
C CYS A 387 0.57 0.78 1.32
N ASN A 388 0.22 -0.08 0.37
CA ASN A 388 -0.23 0.31 -0.97
C ASN A 388 -1.58 1.05 -0.90
N ASN A 389 -2.49 0.65 -0.01
CA ASN A 389 -3.73 1.37 0.23
C ASN A 389 -3.48 2.78 0.79
N PHE A 390 -2.41 2.97 1.59
CA PHE A 390 -1.96 4.29 2.00
C PHE A 390 -1.50 5.14 0.80
N ALA A 391 -0.69 4.56 -0.09
CA ALA A 391 -0.27 5.23 -1.34
C ALA A 391 -1.47 5.53 -2.26
N TYR A 392 -2.46 4.64 -2.29
CA TYR A 392 -3.70 4.82 -3.04
C TYR A 392 -4.47 6.07 -2.63
N THR A 393 -4.44 6.45 -1.35
CA THR A 393 -5.09 7.69 -0.87
C THR A 393 -4.58 8.95 -1.59
N THR A 394 -3.35 8.94 -2.07
CA THR A 394 -2.71 10.10 -2.71
C THR A 394 -2.61 9.98 -4.24
N HIS A 395 -3.09 8.88 -4.82
CA HIS A 395 -2.92 8.57 -6.25
C HIS A 395 -3.55 9.59 -7.22
N GLN A 396 -4.48 10.41 -6.75
CA GLN A 396 -5.07 11.50 -7.55
C GLN A 396 -4.19 12.77 -7.58
N LEU A 397 -3.20 12.87 -6.70
CA LEU A 397 -2.35 14.05 -6.53
C LEU A 397 -0.94 13.84 -7.12
N PHE A 398 -0.35 12.71 -6.83
CA PHE A 398 0.99 12.31 -7.26
C PHE A 398 1.17 10.80 -7.18
N GLU A 399 2.24 10.30 -7.75
CA GLU A 399 2.64 8.90 -7.60
C GLU A 399 3.49 8.71 -6.35
N THR A 400 3.37 7.57 -5.69
CA THR A 400 4.15 7.22 -4.51
C THR A 400 5.14 6.11 -4.83
N PHE A 401 6.36 6.24 -4.31
CA PHE A 401 7.40 5.23 -4.47
C PHE A 401 8.11 4.95 -3.14
N SER A 402 8.32 3.67 -2.85
CA SER A 402 9.20 3.21 -1.76
C SER A 402 10.33 2.36 -2.32
N PRO A 403 11.62 2.70 -2.05
CA PRO A 403 12.74 1.85 -2.47
C PRO A 403 12.70 0.44 -1.88
N PHE A 404 12.02 0.24 -0.74
CA PHE A 404 11.83 -1.08 -0.13
C PHE A 404 10.87 -1.97 -0.93
N LEU A 405 9.99 -1.37 -1.74
CA LEU A 405 9.07 -2.05 -2.65
C LEU A 405 9.60 -2.09 -4.10
N TYR A 406 10.90 -1.82 -4.29
CA TYR A 406 11.55 -2.16 -5.55
C TYR A 406 11.58 -3.67 -5.68
N GLU A 407 10.99 -4.20 -6.72
CA GLU A 407 10.65 -5.62 -6.86
C GLU A 407 11.86 -6.54 -6.65
N ASP A 408 12.99 -6.20 -7.26
CA ASP A 408 14.21 -7.03 -7.15
C ASP A 408 14.79 -7.05 -5.73
N LEU A 409 14.70 -5.93 -5.00
CA LEU A 409 15.10 -5.87 -3.58
C LEU A 409 14.11 -6.63 -2.69
N PHE A 410 12.82 -6.42 -2.91
CA PHE A 410 11.77 -7.04 -2.15
C PHE A 410 11.85 -8.58 -2.25
N LEU A 411 11.95 -9.08 -3.47
CA LEU A 411 12.03 -10.52 -3.73
C LEU A 411 13.33 -11.14 -3.22
N LEU A 412 14.46 -10.40 -3.29
CA LEU A 412 15.69 -10.81 -2.61
C LEU A 412 15.46 -11.00 -1.10
N LEU A 413 14.79 -10.05 -0.44
CA LEU A 413 14.55 -10.09 1.00
C LEU A 413 13.59 -11.19 1.44
N LEU A 414 12.67 -11.63 0.57
CA LEU A 414 11.83 -12.80 0.83
C LEU A 414 12.64 -14.10 0.92
N THR A 415 13.73 -14.23 0.16
CA THR A 415 14.60 -15.43 0.20
C THR A 415 15.50 -15.49 1.43
N VAL A 416 15.62 -14.39 2.19
CA VAL A 416 16.46 -14.32 3.38
C VAL A 416 15.81 -15.08 4.53
N PRO A 417 16.51 -16.03 5.18
CA PRO A 417 15.98 -16.75 6.32
C PRO A 417 15.47 -15.84 7.43
N GLN A 418 14.35 -16.20 8.02
CA GLN A 418 13.66 -15.41 9.04
C GLN A 418 14.55 -15.11 10.25
N GLU A 419 15.37 -16.05 10.69
CA GLU A 419 16.28 -15.88 11.82
C GLU A 419 17.29 -14.74 11.59
N SER A 420 17.73 -14.56 10.34
CA SER A 420 18.65 -13.47 9.95
C SER A 420 17.98 -12.09 10.04
N LYS A 421 16.67 -12.03 9.77
CA LYS A 421 15.87 -10.80 9.83
C LYS A 421 15.38 -10.47 11.24
N SER A 422 15.22 -11.50 12.10
CA SER A 422 14.64 -11.38 13.45
C SER A 422 15.25 -10.23 14.25
N PHE A 423 14.37 -9.50 14.97
CA PHE A 423 14.74 -8.33 15.76
C PHE A 423 15.46 -7.22 14.96
N ARG A 424 15.17 -7.12 13.66
CA ARG A 424 15.78 -6.15 12.75
C ARG A 424 17.30 -6.27 12.64
N ARG A 425 17.88 -7.45 12.91
CA ARG A 425 19.35 -7.61 12.92
C ARG A 425 19.97 -7.30 11.57
N LEU A 426 19.43 -7.87 10.50
CA LEU A 426 19.92 -7.61 9.13
C LEU A 426 19.78 -6.13 8.79
N TYR A 427 18.61 -5.53 9.11
CA TYR A 427 18.35 -4.13 8.88
C TYR A 427 19.33 -3.22 9.64
N ALA A 428 19.57 -3.48 10.92
CA ALA A 428 20.51 -2.71 11.71
C ALA A 428 21.94 -2.81 11.18
N LYS A 429 22.40 -4.01 10.76
CA LYS A 429 23.70 -4.19 10.12
C LYS A 429 23.82 -3.38 8.83
N TRP A 430 22.82 -3.49 7.95
CA TRP A 430 22.79 -2.74 6.71
C TRP A 430 22.77 -1.22 6.96
N TYR A 431 21.91 -0.75 7.89
CA TYR A 431 21.83 0.66 8.28
C TYR A 431 23.17 1.19 8.77
N LEU A 432 23.81 0.51 9.72
CA LEU A 432 25.10 0.93 10.31
C LEU A 432 26.22 0.96 9.26
N LYS A 433 26.24 0.00 8.33
CA LYS A 433 27.28 -0.07 7.28
C LYS A 433 27.09 0.99 6.18
N TYR A 434 25.86 1.30 5.78
CA TYR A 434 25.59 2.07 4.56
C TYR A 434 24.86 3.40 4.74
N ILE A 435 24.25 3.64 5.90
CA ILE A 435 23.56 4.88 6.25
C ILE A 435 24.32 5.61 7.36
N GLY A 436 24.54 4.95 8.49
CA GLY A 436 25.38 5.43 9.60
C GLY A 436 24.88 6.70 10.29
N ASP A 437 23.64 7.15 10.08
CA ASP A 437 23.13 8.36 10.73
C ASP A 437 22.82 8.11 12.22
N PRO A 438 23.45 8.83 13.17
CA PRO A 438 23.31 8.59 14.60
C PRO A 438 22.06 9.24 15.21
N THR A 439 21.26 9.96 14.44
CA THR A 439 20.05 10.61 14.96
C THR A 439 19.08 9.56 15.50
N PRO A 440 18.50 9.74 16.70
CA PRO A 440 17.53 8.80 17.26
C PRO A 440 16.38 8.49 16.30
N THR A 441 15.83 7.27 16.40
CA THR A 441 14.66 6.85 15.64
C THR A 441 13.51 6.47 16.57
N SER A 442 12.30 6.31 16.03
CA SER A 442 11.16 5.81 16.79
C SER A 442 11.41 4.40 17.37
N CYS A 443 12.23 3.59 16.69
CA CYS A 443 12.61 2.25 17.13
C CYS A 443 13.75 2.26 18.15
N PHE A 444 14.72 3.16 17.94
CA PHE A 444 15.93 3.29 18.76
C PHE A 444 15.98 4.72 19.30
N GLN A 445 15.69 4.90 20.58
CA GLN A 445 15.74 6.21 21.26
C GLN A 445 17.18 6.69 21.57
N GLY A 446 18.14 6.18 20.86
CA GLY A 446 19.57 6.43 20.86
C GLY A 446 20.14 6.00 19.51
N PRO A 447 21.47 5.82 19.37
CA PRO A 447 22.06 5.20 18.19
C PRO A 447 21.42 3.86 17.85
N VAL A 448 21.35 3.54 16.57
CA VAL A 448 20.89 2.23 16.12
C VAL A 448 21.84 1.14 16.63
N GLU A 449 21.29 0.10 17.23
CA GLU A 449 22.07 -1.00 17.82
C GLU A 449 21.65 -2.34 17.20
N ILE A 450 22.60 -3.25 17.06
CA ILE A 450 22.32 -4.64 16.69
C ILE A 450 21.93 -5.38 17.97
N THR A 451 20.64 -5.62 18.16
CA THR A 451 20.11 -6.32 19.33
C THR A 451 19.53 -7.67 18.95
N SER A 452 19.72 -8.67 19.80
CA SER A 452 19.12 -10.00 19.66
C SER A 452 17.86 -10.19 20.53
N ARG A 453 17.63 -9.31 21.49
CA ARG A 453 16.48 -9.35 22.43
C ARG A 453 16.16 -7.94 22.93
N LYS A 454 14.91 -7.73 23.30
CA LYS A 454 14.51 -6.49 23.98
C LYS A 454 15.21 -6.42 25.34
N SER A 455 15.88 -5.32 25.63
CA SER A 455 16.47 -5.09 26.95
C SER A 455 15.35 -4.92 28.01
N PRO A 456 15.63 -5.18 29.30
CA PRO A 456 14.68 -4.91 30.39
C PRO A 456 14.16 -3.46 30.39
N LYS A 457 14.97 -2.50 29.98
CA LYS A 457 14.56 -1.09 29.81
C LYS A 457 13.55 -0.91 28.68
N GLN A 458 13.67 -1.65 27.58
CA GLN A 458 12.73 -1.61 26.46
C GLN A 458 11.39 -2.26 26.86
N LEU A 459 11.43 -3.36 27.63
CA LEU A 459 10.23 -3.99 28.20
C LEU A 459 9.51 -3.04 29.16
N ALA A 460 10.24 -2.42 30.12
CA ALA A 460 9.67 -1.44 31.03
C ALA A 460 9.06 -0.23 30.31
N LYS A 461 9.70 0.26 29.22
CA LYS A 461 9.14 1.31 28.36
C LYS A 461 7.86 0.85 27.64
N GLY A 462 7.78 -0.41 27.23
CA GLY A 462 6.57 -0.99 26.63
C GLY A 462 5.39 -1.00 27.63
N VAL A 463 5.63 -1.46 28.85
CA VAL A 463 4.63 -1.42 29.93
C VAL A 463 4.20 0.02 30.23
N MET A 464 5.15 0.94 30.36
CA MET A 464 4.84 2.36 30.62
C MET A 464 4.02 2.99 29.49
N ARG A 465 4.29 2.61 28.21
CA ARG A 465 3.50 3.07 27.07
C ARG A 465 2.07 2.55 27.16
N ARG A 466 1.88 1.28 27.55
CA ARG A 466 0.57 0.66 27.73
C ARG A 466 -0.22 1.37 28.85
N LEU A 467 0.44 1.62 29.99
CA LEU A 467 -0.16 2.37 31.11
C LEU A 467 -0.55 3.80 30.71
N ARG A 468 0.31 4.53 29.99
CA ARG A 468 -0.02 5.88 29.49
C ARG A 468 -1.23 5.86 28.57
N ARG A 469 -1.32 4.87 27.67
CA ARG A 469 -2.47 4.71 26.78
C ARG A 469 -3.75 4.46 27.57
N MET A 470 -3.72 3.57 28.57
CA MET A 470 -4.86 3.32 29.47
C MET A 470 -5.27 4.57 30.25
N LEU A 471 -4.32 5.38 30.69
CA LEU A 471 -4.55 6.64 31.41
C LEU A 471 -4.80 7.83 30.47
N ARG A 472 -4.87 7.61 29.15
CA ARG A 472 -5.03 8.65 28.12
C ARG A 472 -4.02 9.80 28.23
N ILE A 473 -2.78 9.49 28.60
CA ILE A 473 -1.70 10.46 28.70
C ILE A 473 -0.91 10.45 27.40
N GLN A 474 -0.97 11.55 26.64
CA GLN A 474 -0.19 11.70 25.42
C GLN A 474 1.31 11.51 25.68
N GLY A 475 1.93 10.58 24.96
CA GLY A 475 3.36 10.37 24.96
C GLY A 475 4.06 11.25 23.93
N LYS A 476 5.29 11.68 24.21
CA LYS A 476 6.08 12.46 23.26
C LYS A 476 6.36 11.76 21.92
N TRP A 477 6.17 10.44 21.86
CA TRP A 477 6.32 9.62 20.66
C TRP A 477 4.98 9.31 19.98
N ASP A 478 3.88 9.79 20.52
CA ASP A 478 2.56 9.58 19.94
C ASP A 478 2.35 10.65 18.84
N MET A 479 2.50 10.23 17.61
CA MET A 479 2.28 11.05 16.42
C MET A 479 0.79 11.35 16.24
N ASN A 480 -0.06 10.33 16.46
CA ASN A 480 -1.51 10.40 16.35
C ASN A 480 -2.13 9.81 17.63
N PRO A 481 -2.33 10.59 18.71
CA PRO A 481 -2.94 10.10 19.96
C PRO A 481 -4.46 9.93 19.82
N MET A 482 -4.90 8.97 18.98
CA MET A 482 -6.29 8.78 18.57
C MET A 482 -7.24 8.58 19.74
N GLU A 483 -6.83 7.79 20.76
CA GLU A 483 -7.64 7.57 21.97
C GLU A 483 -8.02 8.88 22.68
N ILE A 484 -7.10 9.85 22.69
CA ILE A 484 -7.34 11.17 23.28
C ILE A 484 -8.27 11.97 22.35
N TRP A 485 -7.96 12.02 21.06
CA TRP A 485 -8.73 12.81 20.10
C TRP A 485 -10.18 12.33 19.92
N VAL A 486 -10.39 11.01 20.01
CA VAL A 486 -11.73 10.40 19.93
C VAL A 486 -12.52 10.60 21.21
N ASN A 487 -11.89 10.38 22.38
CA ASN A 487 -12.65 10.26 23.63
C ASN A 487 -12.67 11.55 24.48
N ASP A 488 -11.67 12.42 24.36
CA ASP A 488 -11.54 13.60 25.24
C ASP A 488 -11.99 14.91 24.58
N TYR A 489 -12.31 14.87 23.27
CA TYR A 489 -12.86 16.01 22.51
C TYR A 489 -14.37 15.82 22.31
N PRO A 490 -15.23 16.60 23.01
CA PRO A 490 -16.69 16.45 22.92
C PRO A 490 -17.25 16.60 21.50
N GLU A 491 -16.69 17.54 20.72
CA GLU A 491 -17.07 17.79 19.33
C GLU A 491 -16.79 16.59 18.43
N ASN A 492 -15.69 15.89 18.65
CA ASN A 492 -15.36 14.69 17.87
C ASN A 492 -16.31 13.55 18.22
N ARG A 493 -16.62 13.35 19.50
CA ARG A 493 -17.60 12.35 19.92
C ARG A 493 -18.97 12.60 19.32
N ALA A 494 -19.46 13.83 19.43
CA ALA A 494 -20.75 14.21 18.86
C ALA A 494 -20.80 13.97 17.32
N TYR A 495 -19.75 14.37 16.61
CA TYR A 495 -19.63 14.14 15.17
C TYR A 495 -19.66 12.63 14.84
N MET A 496 -18.92 11.82 15.58
CA MET A 496 -18.81 10.37 15.32
C MET A 496 -20.14 9.66 15.59
N GLU A 497 -20.83 10.00 16.69
CA GLU A 497 -22.13 9.42 17.07
C GLU A 497 -23.21 9.79 16.06
N GLU A 498 -23.29 11.06 15.66
CA GLU A 498 -24.24 11.54 14.65
C GLU A 498 -23.97 10.89 13.27
N THR A 499 -22.70 10.82 12.88
CA THR A 499 -22.28 10.19 11.62
C THR A 499 -22.68 8.73 11.56
N LEU A 500 -22.35 7.95 12.60
CA LEU A 500 -22.74 6.55 12.68
C LEU A 500 -24.26 6.38 12.64
N LYS A 501 -25.00 7.15 13.44
CA LYS A 501 -26.46 7.11 13.44
C LYS A 501 -27.05 7.31 12.06
N ASN A 502 -26.56 8.30 11.32
CA ASN A 502 -27.03 8.60 9.96
C ASN A 502 -26.72 7.48 8.97
N ASP A 503 -25.54 6.83 9.08
CA ASP A 503 -25.17 5.71 8.24
C ASP A 503 -26.01 4.47 8.54
N LEU A 504 -26.23 4.17 9.83
CA LEU A 504 -27.01 3.00 10.27
C LEU A 504 -28.48 3.07 9.83
N VAL A 505 -29.06 4.27 9.71
CA VAL A 505 -30.42 4.41 9.13
C VAL A 505 -30.48 3.87 7.72
N SER A 506 -29.48 4.15 6.89
CA SER A 506 -29.41 3.64 5.51
C SER A 506 -29.14 2.13 5.48
N ILE A 507 -28.23 1.63 6.31
CA ILE A 507 -27.86 0.22 6.38
C ILE A 507 -29.04 -0.63 6.88
N ALA A 508 -29.76 -0.14 7.91
CA ALA A 508 -30.87 -0.87 8.53
C ALA A 508 -32.05 -1.12 7.57
N THR A 509 -32.20 -0.31 6.52
CA THR A 509 -33.24 -0.55 5.50
C THR A 509 -33.05 -1.87 4.75
N ARG A 510 -31.82 -2.37 4.66
CA ARG A 510 -31.47 -3.62 3.95
C ARG A 510 -30.97 -4.71 4.90
N MET A 511 -30.29 -4.34 5.97
CA MET A 511 -29.63 -5.25 6.91
C MET A 511 -29.84 -4.80 8.36
N PRO A 512 -31.05 -4.92 8.93
CA PRO A 512 -31.38 -4.38 10.26
C PRO A 512 -30.60 -5.05 11.40
N GLU A 513 -30.37 -6.36 11.33
CA GLU A 513 -29.61 -7.11 12.35
C GLU A 513 -28.14 -6.69 12.36
N PHE A 514 -27.53 -6.55 11.18
CA PHE A 514 -26.16 -6.10 11.06
C PHE A 514 -25.98 -4.64 11.54
N ALA A 515 -26.93 -3.75 11.24
CA ALA A 515 -26.90 -2.37 11.75
C ALA A 515 -26.92 -2.34 13.29
N THR A 516 -27.71 -3.22 13.90
CA THR A 516 -27.78 -3.36 15.36
C THR A 516 -26.47 -3.89 15.94
N ASP A 517 -25.88 -4.93 15.32
CA ASP A 517 -24.58 -5.47 15.74
C ASP A 517 -23.47 -4.41 15.63
N LEU A 518 -23.43 -3.68 14.52
CA LEU A 518 -22.42 -2.64 14.31
C LEU A 518 -22.52 -1.50 15.33
N GLN A 519 -23.75 -1.12 15.73
CA GLN A 519 -23.99 -0.15 16.81
C GLN A 519 -23.43 -0.66 18.15
N GLN A 520 -23.73 -1.90 18.52
CA GLN A 520 -23.27 -2.51 19.77
C GLN A 520 -21.74 -2.59 19.82
N ARG A 521 -21.12 -3.01 18.72
CA ARG A 521 -19.65 -3.05 18.59
C ARG A 521 -19.03 -1.66 18.77
N TYR A 522 -19.62 -0.63 18.17
CA TYR A 522 -19.14 0.74 18.31
C TYR A 522 -19.18 1.23 19.76
N GLU A 523 -20.22 0.90 20.50
CA GLU A 523 -20.36 1.30 21.91
C GLU A 523 -19.27 0.69 22.81
N LEU A 524 -18.86 -0.55 22.50
CA LEU A 524 -17.86 -1.30 23.28
C LEU A 524 -16.42 -1.04 22.80
N ALA A 525 -16.23 -0.44 21.61
CA ALA A 525 -14.94 -0.29 20.95
C ALA A 525 -14.04 0.78 21.58
N ASP A 526 -12.74 0.59 21.46
CA ASP A 526 -11.74 1.64 21.66
C ASP A 526 -11.79 2.69 20.55
N GLY A 527 -11.04 3.79 20.71
CA GLY A 527 -11.08 4.90 19.76
C GLY A 527 -10.67 4.53 18.36
N ASP A 528 -9.67 3.69 18.20
CA ASP A 528 -9.18 3.25 16.89
C ASP A 528 -10.23 2.38 16.18
N THR A 529 -10.81 1.41 16.89
CA THR A 529 -11.88 0.56 16.37
C THR A 529 -13.13 1.34 16.00
N LYS A 530 -13.49 2.38 16.76
CA LYS A 530 -14.59 3.31 16.41
C LYS A 530 -14.38 3.95 15.04
N LEU A 531 -13.16 4.40 14.75
CA LEU A 531 -12.82 5.01 13.45
C LEU A 531 -12.89 4.00 12.30
N ARG A 532 -12.54 2.74 12.54
CA ARG A 532 -12.72 1.65 11.57
C ARG A 532 -14.19 1.39 11.28
N ILE A 533 -15.02 1.32 12.33
CA ILE A 533 -16.48 1.14 12.19
C ILE A 533 -17.09 2.29 11.39
N LEU A 534 -16.66 3.52 11.63
CA LEU A 534 -17.11 4.67 10.84
C LEU A 534 -16.67 4.59 9.37
N THR A 535 -15.50 4.03 9.08
CA THR A 535 -15.08 3.75 7.69
C THR A 535 -16.04 2.76 7.03
N ILE A 536 -16.32 1.65 7.72
CA ILE A 536 -17.17 0.57 7.23
C ILE A 536 -18.60 1.07 7.01
N SER A 537 -19.19 1.76 8.00
CA SER A 537 -20.56 2.27 7.88
C SER A 537 -20.71 3.23 6.69
N GLY A 538 -19.72 4.11 6.46
CA GLY A 538 -19.72 5.01 5.32
C GLY A 538 -19.55 4.32 3.98
N MET A 539 -18.78 3.24 3.93
CA MET A 539 -18.63 2.46 2.71
C MET A 539 -19.87 1.64 2.41
N LEU A 540 -20.42 0.93 3.39
CA LEU A 540 -21.65 0.15 3.20
C LEU A 540 -22.84 1.01 2.77
N LYS A 541 -22.98 2.22 3.33
CA LYS A 541 -23.99 3.18 2.88
C LYS A 541 -23.87 3.55 1.39
N ARG A 542 -22.67 3.58 0.85
CA ARG A 542 -22.39 3.90 -0.57
C ARG A 542 -22.58 2.67 -1.46
N ILE A 543 -22.25 1.50 -0.96
CA ILE A 543 -22.31 0.24 -1.70
C ILE A 543 -23.73 -0.29 -1.77
N LEU A 544 -24.44 -0.27 -0.66
CA LEU A 544 -25.82 -0.74 -0.54
C LEU A 544 -26.82 0.33 -1.01
#